data_6af4457468472365499facbb5978c659
#
_entry.id   6af4457468472365499facbb5978c659
#
_cell.length_a   1.000
_cell.length_b   1.000
_cell.length_c   1.000
_cell.angle_alpha   90.00
_cell.angle_beta   90.00
_cell.angle_gamma   90.00
#
_symmetry.space_group_name_H-M   'P 1'
#
loop_
_entity.id
_entity.type
_entity.pdbx_description
1 polymer ?
#
loop_
_entity_poly.entity_id
_entity_poly.type
_entity_poly.pdbx_seq_one_letter_code
_entity_poly.pdbx_strand_id
1 'polypeptide(L)'
;MRNYIEQTIPFKAGDGLECNLVNVKAEDQPPKGPVLVVHGAGVRGNIFRAPVETNFVDYLVQEGYDVWLENWRASIDLEPNEWDLDQAAKYDHPKAVEKVVEQTGYDEIKAVIHCQGSTSFMMSAVAGLVPQVTNIVSNAVSLHPVVPRWSVFKMNVALPLVSLGTRYLNPQWGNEAPGVFPKIIRSLVEATHKECDNGVCKQVSFTYGSGFPALWLHENIDDATHEWLRDEFAEVPIHFFNHIKKCIRKGHLVSLQNDRELPADYVSTPPKTGARFTFLAGKKNLCFLPESQGNTYEYFEKLEPGRHAFHLLPDYSHLDVFMGKNSARDVFPIISKELEM
;
A
#
# COMPACT_ATOMS: atom_id res chain seq x y z
N MET A 1 -11.72 27.74 1.35
CA MET A 1 -10.61 26.79 1.27
C MET A 1 -9.78 26.95 2.52
N ARG A 2 -9.53 25.89 3.28
CA ARG A 2 -8.56 25.98 4.38
C ARG A 2 -7.17 26.08 3.79
N ASN A 3 -6.31 26.92 4.36
CA ASN A 3 -4.92 26.97 3.98
C ASN A 3 -4.22 25.75 4.57
N TYR A 4 -3.64 24.92 3.71
CA TYR A 4 -2.79 23.79 4.11
C TYR A 4 -1.32 24.21 4.05
N ILE A 5 -0.55 23.79 5.04
CA ILE A 5 0.90 23.80 4.97
C ILE A 5 1.32 22.44 4.41
N GLU A 6 2.12 22.46 3.36
CA GLU A 6 2.70 21.26 2.77
C GLU A 6 4.22 21.38 2.74
N GLN A 7 4.92 20.36 3.18
CA GLN A 7 6.37 20.31 3.19
C GLN A 7 6.88 18.91 2.88
N THR A 8 7.85 18.83 1.95
CA THR A 8 8.60 17.59 1.71
C THR A 8 9.82 17.53 2.62
N ILE A 9 9.96 16.48 3.38
CA ILE A 9 11.01 16.27 4.38
C ILE A 9 11.81 15.03 3.98
N PRO A 10 13.06 15.18 3.54
CA PRO A 10 13.90 14.04 3.21
C PRO A 10 14.32 13.27 4.46
N PHE A 11 14.48 11.96 4.31
CA PHE A 11 15.12 11.11 5.30
C PHE A 11 15.94 10.01 4.62
N LYS A 12 16.88 9.44 5.36
CA LYS A 12 17.66 8.27 4.91
C LYS A 12 17.14 7.02 5.59
N ALA A 13 16.79 6.01 4.79
CA ALA A 13 16.54 4.67 5.27
C ALA A 13 17.77 4.09 5.98
N GLY A 14 17.60 3.03 6.77
CA GLY A 14 18.69 2.45 7.57
C GLY A 14 19.87 1.91 6.76
N ASP A 15 19.68 1.62 5.49
CA ASP A 15 20.71 1.22 4.52
C ASP A 15 21.25 2.37 3.67
N GLY A 16 20.82 3.61 3.95
CA GLY A 16 21.30 4.82 3.31
C GLY A 16 20.52 5.27 2.07
N LEU A 17 19.48 4.53 1.65
CA LEU A 17 18.61 4.96 0.55
C LEU A 17 17.90 6.27 0.92
N GLU A 18 17.89 7.22 -0.01
CA GLU A 18 17.18 8.49 0.19
C GLU A 18 15.70 8.30 -0.09
N CYS A 19 14.88 8.61 0.92
CA CYS A 19 13.43 8.59 0.90
C CYS A 19 12.89 9.97 1.32
N ASN A 20 11.58 10.15 1.29
CA ASN A 20 10.99 11.39 1.81
C ASN A 20 9.61 11.16 2.43
N LEU A 21 9.21 12.12 3.24
CA LEU A 21 7.89 12.28 3.80
C LEU A 21 7.27 13.57 3.26
N VAL A 22 5.99 13.51 2.86
CA VAL A 22 5.23 14.73 2.56
C VAL A 22 4.30 14.99 3.72
N ASN A 23 4.56 16.07 4.47
CA ASN A 23 3.72 16.50 5.57
C ASN A 23 2.64 17.46 5.08
N VAL A 24 1.39 17.22 5.44
CA VAL A 24 0.24 18.06 5.12
C VAL A 24 -0.59 18.30 6.37
N LYS A 25 -0.77 19.57 6.77
CA LYS A 25 -1.56 19.95 7.95
C LYS A 25 -2.28 21.28 7.77
N ALA A 26 -3.30 21.51 8.58
CA ALA A 26 -3.99 22.80 8.63
C ALA A 26 -3.12 23.86 9.33
N GLU A 27 -3.16 25.12 8.83
CA GLU A 27 -2.39 26.24 9.37
C GLU A 27 -2.85 26.61 10.78
N ASP A 28 -4.16 26.57 11.05
CA ASP A 28 -4.81 27.15 12.24
C ASP A 28 -5.38 26.15 13.26
N GLN A 29 -5.15 24.85 13.09
CA GLN A 29 -5.70 23.86 14.03
C GLN A 29 -4.59 23.08 14.75
N PRO A 30 -4.66 22.95 16.09
CA PRO A 30 -3.80 22.03 16.81
C PRO A 30 -4.10 20.62 16.31
N PRO A 31 -3.09 19.86 15.86
CA PRO A 31 -3.28 18.52 15.31
C PRO A 31 -3.75 17.55 16.40
N LYS A 32 -4.65 16.61 16.04
CA LYS A 32 -5.00 15.44 16.88
C LYS A 32 -3.79 14.52 17.11
N GLY A 33 -2.69 14.82 16.49
CA GLY A 33 -1.47 14.06 16.45
C GLY A 33 -1.15 13.56 15.03
N PRO A 34 0.06 13.06 14.83
CA PRO A 34 0.51 12.63 13.51
C PRO A 34 -0.12 11.30 13.10
N VAL A 35 -0.46 11.22 11.81
CA VAL A 35 -0.86 9.97 11.14
C VAL A 35 0.05 9.73 9.94
N LEU A 36 0.78 8.62 9.97
CA LEU A 36 1.62 8.17 8.86
C LEU A 36 0.75 7.39 7.87
N VAL A 37 0.81 7.74 6.60
CA VAL A 37 0.06 7.07 5.52
C VAL A 37 1.04 6.45 4.54
N VAL A 38 0.97 5.12 4.39
CA VAL A 38 1.94 4.31 3.64
C VAL A 38 1.29 3.70 2.40
N HIS A 39 1.81 4.03 1.23
CA HIS A 39 1.30 3.59 -0.07
C HIS A 39 1.77 2.18 -0.47
N GLY A 40 1.15 1.63 -1.53
CA GLY A 40 1.50 0.33 -2.13
C GLY A 40 2.74 0.36 -3.03
N ALA A 41 3.02 -0.75 -3.71
CA ALA A 41 4.13 -0.85 -4.66
C ALA A 41 3.84 -0.17 -5.99
N GLY A 42 4.83 0.52 -6.56
CA GLY A 42 4.75 1.13 -7.90
C GLY A 42 3.80 2.32 -8.01
N VAL A 43 3.53 2.98 -6.88
CA VAL A 43 2.79 4.23 -6.73
C VAL A 43 3.57 5.18 -5.82
N ARG A 44 2.99 6.32 -5.44
CA ARG A 44 3.56 7.31 -4.50
C ARG A 44 2.52 7.77 -3.49
N GLY A 45 2.91 8.53 -2.48
CA GLY A 45 2.00 9.06 -1.47
C GLY A 45 0.84 9.87 -2.05
N ASN A 46 1.02 10.45 -3.24
CA ASN A 46 -0.03 11.17 -3.96
C ASN A 46 -1.26 10.32 -4.33
N ILE A 47 -1.15 8.97 -4.32
CA ILE A 47 -2.29 8.07 -4.56
C ILE A 47 -3.46 8.29 -3.58
N PHE A 48 -3.21 8.86 -2.41
CA PHE A 48 -4.21 9.23 -1.42
C PHE A 48 -4.84 10.61 -1.65
N ARG A 49 -4.45 11.31 -2.74
CA ARG A 49 -4.88 12.67 -3.11
C ARG A 49 -5.60 12.69 -4.47
N ALA A 50 -6.40 11.67 -4.75
CA ALA A 50 -7.19 11.60 -5.97
C ALA A 50 -8.01 12.89 -6.18
N PRO A 51 -8.24 13.33 -7.43
CA PRO A 51 -8.96 14.57 -7.75
C PRO A 51 -10.48 14.43 -7.58
N VAL A 52 -10.90 13.97 -6.40
CA VAL A 52 -12.29 13.87 -5.96
C VAL A 52 -12.65 15.06 -5.05
N GLU A 53 -13.93 15.29 -4.79
CA GLU A 53 -14.41 16.43 -3.99
C GLU A 53 -13.73 16.53 -2.61
N THR A 54 -13.54 15.41 -1.93
CA THR A 54 -12.78 15.30 -0.68
C THR A 54 -11.92 14.06 -0.75
N ASN A 55 -10.61 14.22 -0.98
CA ASN A 55 -9.67 13.11 -0.97
C ASN A 55 -9.29 12.71 0.46
N PHE A 56 -8.56 11.60 0.59
CA PHE A 56 -8.25 11.04 1.90
C PHE A 56 -7.37 11.95 2.77
N VAL A 57 -6.40 12.62 2.17
CA VAL A 57 -5.53 13.58 2.90
C VAL A 57 -6.33 14.78 3.37
N ASP A 58 -7.14 15.38 2.49
CA ASP A 58 -8.00 16.51 2.86
C ASP A 58 -8.96 16.13 4.00
N TYR A 59 -9.54 14.93 3.94
CA TYR A 59 -10.42 14.43 4.99
C TYR A 59 -9.70 14.33 6.34
N LEU A 60 -8.53 13.70 6.39
CA LEU A 60 -7.75 13.56 7.63
C LEU A 60 -7.33 14.92 8.19
N VAL A 61 -6.90 15.85 7.34
CA VAL A 61 -6.56 17.22 7.78
C VAL A 61 -7.79 17.97 8.30
N GLN A 62 -8.97 17.79 7.67
CA GLN A 62 -10.23 18.36 8.14
C GLN A 62 -10.65 17.79 9.51
N GLU A 63 -10.37 16.50 9.75
CA GLU A 63 -10.56 15.86 11.05
C GLU A 63 -9.54 16.33 12.11
N GLY A 64 -8.53 17.11 11.75
CA GLY A 64 -7.52 17.67 12.65
C GLY A 64 -6.26 16.84 12.82
N TYR A 65 -5.97 15.92 11.91
CA TYR A 65 -4.71 15.18 11.90
C TYR A 65 -3.59 15.96 11.24
N ASP A 66 -2.37 15.72 11.72
CA ASP A 66 -1.11 16.06 11.07
C ASP A 66 -0.71 14.88 10.16
N VAL A 67 -0.93 15.02 8.85
CA VAL A 67 -0.82 13.91 7.88
C VAL A 67 0.60 13.82 7.32
N TRP A 68 1.18 12.62 7.32
CA TRP A 68 2.52 12.33 6.83
C TRP A 68 2.45 11.22 5.78
N LEU A 69 2.69 11.52 4.50
CA LEU A 69 2.73 10.55 3.42
C LEU A 69 4.16 10.02 3.29
N GLU A 70 4.34 8.73 3.47
CA GLU A 70 5.65 8.08 3.31
C GLU A 70 5.90 7.71 1.85
N ASN A 71 6.92 8.29 1.23
CA ASN A 71 7.50 7.83 -0.02
C ASN A 71 8.71 6.95 0.30
N TRP A 72 8.42 5.66 0.59
CA TRP A 72 9.40 4.63 0.85
C TRP A 72 10.02 4.10 -0.45
N ARG A 73 10.99 3.17 -0.38
CA ARG A 73 11.76 2.67 -1.55
C ARG A 73 10.93 2.18 -2.74
N ALA A 74 9.65 1.88 -2.57
CA ALA A 74 8.75 1.50 -3.65
C ALA A 74 8.03 2.69 -4.31
N SER A 75 8.32 3.93 -3.88
CA SER A 75 7.72 5.12 -4.47
C SER A 75 8.25 5.40 -5.86
N ILE A 76 7.34 5.77 -6.78
CA ILE A 76 7.70 6.19 -8.14
C ILE A 76 8.34 7.58 -8.19
N ASP A 77 8.33 8.32 -7.09
CA ASP A 77 9.05 9.60 -6.95
C ASP A 77 10.55 9.42 -6.67
N LEU A 78 10.99 8.19 -6.42
CA LEU A 78 12.39 7.84 -6.20
C LEU A 78 12.99 7.19 -7.45
N GLU A 79 14.32 7.22 -7.55
CA GLU A 79 15.00 6.50 -8.61
C GLU A 79 14.68 4.98 -8.55
N PRO A 80 14.40 4.35 -9.69
CA PRO A 80 14.09 2.91 -9.74
C PRO A 80 15.18 2.08 -9.06
N ASN A 81 14.79 1.22 -8.14
CA ASN A 81 15.69 0.35 -7.41
C ASN A 81 15.12 -1.06 -7.26
N GLU A 82 15.99 -2.05 -7.07
CA GLU A 82 15.57 -3.41 -6.76
C GLU A 82 15.38 -3.52 -5.24
N TRP A 83 14.21 -3.93 -4.80
CA TRP A 83 13.87 -4.04 -3.38
C TRP A 83 13.02 -5.28 -3.08
N ASP A 84 13.01 -5.63 -1.80
CA ASP A 84 12.11 -6.61 -1.22
C ASP A 84 11.42 -6.06 0.05
N LEU A 85 10.48 -6.82 0.60
CA LEU A 85 9.73 -6.41 1.79
C LEU A 85 10.60 -6.34 3.05
N ASP A 86 11.63 -7.19 3.16
CA ASP A 86 12.55 -7.19 4.31
C ASP A 86 13.31 -5.87 4.41
N GLN A 87 13.79 -5.35 3.26
CA GLN A 87 14.49 -4.07 3.22
C GLN A 87 13.61 -2.92 3.67
N ALA A 88 12.38 -2.84 3.14
CA ALA A 88 11.43 -1.80 3.53
C ALA A 88 11.08 -1.90 5.02
N ALA A 89 10.78 -3.11 5.49
CA ALA A 89 10.43 -3.38 6.88
C ALA A 89 11.55 -3.00 7.87
N LYS A 90 12.80 -3.29 7.50
CA LYS A 90 13.95 -3.05 8.38
C LYS A 90 14.47 -1.63 8.32
N TYR A 91 14.47 -1.02 7.14
CA TYR A 91 15.24 0.18 6.88
C TYR A 91 14.39 1.42 6.64
N ASP A 92 13.24 1.33 5.94
CA ASP A 92 12.45 2.49 5.56
C ASP A 92 11.49 2.92 6.66
N HIS A 93 10.52 2.04 6.96
CA HIS A 93 9.42 2.37 7.89
C HIS A 93 9.91 2.77 9.29
N PRO A 94 10.91 2.11 9.92
CA PRO A 94 11.42 2.56 11.21
C PRO A 94 12.01 3.98 11.14
N LYS A 95 12.74 4.32 10.07
CA LYS A 95 13.32 5.65 9.89
C LYS A 95 12.29 6.71 9.53
N ALA A 96 11.24 6.35 8.81
CA ALA A 96 10.09 7.25 8.57
C ALA A 96 9.37 7.57 9.89
N VAL A 97 9.08 6.57 10.71
CA VAL A 97 8.44 6.74 12.03
C VAL A 97 9.32 7.60 12.96
N GLU A 98 10.62 7.28 13.07
CA GLU A 98 11.58 8.08 13.84
C GLU A 98 11.57 9.56 13.38
N LYS A 99 11.54 9.80 12.05
CA LYS A 99 11.53 11.15 11.50
C LYS A 99 10.23 11.90 11.81
N VAL A 100 9.07 11.24 11.76
CA VAL A 100 7.79 11.85 12.17
C VAL A 100 7.81 12.24 13.64
N VAL A 101 8.24 11.34 14.53
CA VAL A 101 8.40 11.59 15.97
C VAL A 101 9.34 12.78 16.22
N GLU A 102 10.51 12.80 15.56
CA GLU A 102 11.48 13.90 15.65
C GLU A 102 10.87 15.25 15.25
N GLN A 103 10.14 15.30 14.14
CA GLN A 103 9.59 16.53 13.59
C GLN A 103 8.37 17.06 14.35
N THR A 104 7.60 16.16 14.96
CA THR A 104 6.34 16.52 15.63
C THR A 104 6.48 16.65 17.12
N GLY A 105 7.46 15.98 17.73
CA GLY A 105 7.63 15.89 19.18
C GLY A 105 6.59 15.01 19.89
N TYR A 106 5.79 14.26 19.14
CA TYR A 106 4.88 13.27 19.71
C TYR A 106 5.62 11.95 19.97
N ASP A 107 5.42 11.34 21.14
CA ASP A 107 6.00 10.04 21.48
C ASP A 107 5.28 8.88 20.76
N GLU A 108 4.03 9.08 20.41
CA GLU A 108 3.16 8.09 19.77
C GLU A 108 2.55 8.65 18.49
N ILE A 109 2.45 7.80 17.47
CA ILE A 109 1.81 8.13 16.19
C ILE A 109 0.84 7.03 15.77
N LYS A 110 -0.04 7.37 14.83
CA LYS A 110 -0.97 6.46 14.19
C LYS A 110 -0.52 6.16 12.76
N ALA A 111 -1.01 5.06 12.18
CA ALA A 111 -0.70 4.74 10.80
C ALA A 111 -1.91 4.23 10.00
N VAL A 112 -1.98 4.62 8.72
CA VAL A 112 -2.85 4.01 7.72
C VAL A 112 -1.96 3.41 6.65
N ILE A 113 -2.02 2.10 6.48
CA ILE A 113 -1.11 1.36 5.60
C ILE A 113 -1.90 0.62 4.51
N HIS A 114 -1.36 0.62 3.29
CA HIS A 114 -2.07 0.09 2.14
C HIS A 114 -1.21 -0.85 1.29
N CYS A 115 -1.82 -1.94 0.82
CA CYS A 115 -1.25 -2.86 -0.16
C CYS A 115 0.13 -3.41 0.28
N GLN A 116 1.17 -3.24 -0.52
CA GLN A 116 2.52 -3.72 -0.18
C GLN A 116 3.20 -2.89 0.91
N GLY A 117 2.85 -1.60 1.02
CA GLY A 117 3.23 -0.82 2.19
C GLY A 117 2.63 -1.38 3.48
N SER A 118 1.42 -1.97 3.38
CA SER A 118 0.84 -2.67 4.53
C SER A 118 1.61 -3.94 4.88
N THR A 119 2.00 -4.77 3.90
CA THR A 119 2.78 -6.00 4.20
C THR A 119 4.13 -5.67 4.83
N SER A 120 4.91 -4.77 4.25
CA SER A 120 6.22 -4.39 4.79
C SER A 120 6.13 -3.66 6.14
N PHE A 121 5.14 -2.79 6.32
CA PHE A 121 4.93 -2.12 7.60
C PHE A 121 4.47 -3.09 8.70
N MET A 122 3.61 -4.06 8.37
CA MET A 122 3.23 -5.12 9.31
C MET A 122 4.43 -5.98 9.72
N MET A 123 5.39 -6.23 8.81
CA MET A 123 6.65 -6.88 9.15
C MET A 123 7.44 -6.05 10.17
N SER A 124 7.55 -4.74 9.99
CA SER A 124 8.19 -3.82 10.96
C SER A 124 7.48 -3.85 12.33
N ALA A 125 6.15 -3.76 12.32
CA ALA A 125 5.36 -3.73 13.55
C ALA A 125 5.49 -5.04 14.33
N VAL A 126 5.30 -6.19 13.67
CA VAL A 126 5.42 -7.52 14.30
C VAL A 126 6.84 -7.80 14.80
N ALA A 127 7.87 -7.30 14.10
CA ALA A 127 9.26 -7.40 14.55
C ALA A 127 9.57 -6.45 15.72
N GLY A 128 8.70 -5.50 16.05
CA GLY A 128 8.90 -4.51 17.13
C GLY A 128 9.80 -3.35 16.72
N LEU A 129 9.93 -3.05 15.43
CA LEU A 129 10.80 -2.00 14.89
C LEU A 129 10.16 -0.60 14.86
N VAL A 130 8.84 -0.52 15.10
CA VAL A 130 8.06 0.73 15.10
C VAL A 130 7.22 0.84 16.39
N PRO A 131 7.85 0.81 17.57
CA PRO A 131 7.13 0.77 18.86
C PRO A 131 6.31 2.03 19.15
N GLN A 132 6.61 3.14 18.49
CA GLN A 132 5.88 4.41 18.60
C GLN A 132 4.50 4.38 17.92
N VAL A 133 4.23 3.38 17.07
CA VAL A 133 2.95 3.29 16.35
C VAL A 133 1.95 2.50 17.19
N THR A 134 0.94 3.18 17.72
CA THR A 134 0.00 2.61 18.69
C THR A 134 -1.32 2.17 18.08
N ASN A 135 -1.70 2.72 16.91
CA ASN A 135 -2.93 2.37 16.20
C ASN A 135 -2.66 2.29 14.69
N ILE A 136 -3.00 1.15 14.09
CA ILE A 136 -2.73 0.86 12.68
C ILE A 136 -4.01 0.44 11.97
N VAL A 137 -4.42 1.22 10.96
CA VAL A 137 -5.47 0.83 10.03
C VAL A 137 -4.82 0.26 8.77
N SER A 138 -5.00 -1.03 8.54
CA SER A 138 -4.41 -1.77 7.42
C SER A 138 -5.46 -2.07 6.35
N ASN A 139 -5.22 -1.66 5.11
CA ASN A 139 -6.12 -1.94 4.00
C ASN A 139 -5.53 -2.95 3.00
N ALA A 140 -6.38 -3.84 2.54
CA ALA A 140 -6.22 -4.82 1.47
C ALA A 140 -5.45 -6.09 1.84
N VAL A 141 -4.31 -6.01 2.49
CA VAL A 141 -3.47 -7.16 2.86
C VAL A 141 -2.62 -6.84 4.08
N SER A 142 -2.31 -7.83 4.89
CA SER A 142 -1.41 -7.74 6.05
C SER A 142 -0.52 -8.99 6.12
N LEU A 143 -0.60 -9.77 7.20
CA LEU A 143 0.27 -10.96 7.39
C LEU A 143 -0.07 -12.16 6.50
N HIS A 144 -1.31 -12.27 6.00
CA HIS A 144 -1.79 -13.46 5.26
C HIS A 144 -2.19 -13.10 3.82
N PRO A 145 -1.24 -12.96 2.88
CA PRO A 145 -1.58 -12.62 1.50
C PRO A 145 -2.32 -13.77 0.81
N VAL A 146 -3.55 -13.51 0.38
CA VAL A 146 -4.38 -14.41 -0.44
C VAL A 146 -4.69 -13.70 -1.76
N VAL A 147 -4.39 -14.34 -2.88
CA VAL A 147 -4.58 -13.78 -4.22
C VAL A 147 -5.44 -14.70 -5.09
N PRO A 148 -6.07 -14.16 -6.17
CA PRO A 148 -6.80 -15.00 -7.11
C PRO A 148 -5.91 -16.11 -7.73
N ARG A 149 -6.51 -17.26 -8.05
CA ARG A 149 -5.80 -18.40 -8.65
C ARG A 149 -5.03 -18.05 -9.92
N TRP A 150 -5.59 -17.15 -10.74
CA TRP A 150 -4.92 -16.69 -11.96
C TRP A 150 -3.66 -15.86 -11.66
N SER A 151 -3.66 -15.06 -10.59
CA SER A 151 -2.45 -14.37 -10.13
C SER A 151 -1.37 -15.34 -9.68
N VAL A 152 -1.74 -16.43 -8.99
CA VAL A 152 -0.79 -17.52 -8.65
C VAL A 152 -0.18 -18.14 -9.91
N PHE A 153 -1.00 -18.40 -10.94
CA PHE A 153 -0.52 -18.92 -12.22
C PHE A 153 0.45 -17.93 -12.89
N LYS A 154 0.09 -16.64 -12.98
CA LYS A 154 0.97 -15.60 -13.55
C LYS A 154 2.33 -15.55 -12.84
N MET A 155 2.35 -15.56 -11.52
CA MET A 155 3.60 -15.54 -10.73
C MET A 155 4.44 -16.80 -10.89
N ASN A 156 3.84 -17.95 -11.14
CA ASN A 156 4.60 -19.21 -11.27
C ASN A 156 5.09 -19.47 -12.71
N VAL A 157 4.36 -19.01 -13.72
CA VAL A 157 4.63 -19.30 -15.13
C VAL A 157 5.08 -18.08 -15.91
N ALA A 158 4.30 -16.97 -15.85
CA ALA A 158 4.61 -15.79 -16.65
C ALA A 158 5.79 -14.99 -16.10
N LEU A 159 5.87 -14.80 -14.79
CA LEU A 159 6.92 -13.99 -14.16
C LEU A 159 8.34 -14.50 -14.46
N PRO A 160 8.67 -15.81 -14.37
CA PRO A 160 9.98 -16.31 -14.77
C PRO A 160 10.35 -16.06 -16.24
N LEU A 161 9.36 -16.11 -17.15
CA LEU A 161 9.58 -15.80 -18.56
C LEU A 161 9.82 -14.30 -18.77
N VAL A 162 9.04 -13.47 -18.10
CA VAL A 162 9.17 -12.00 -18.15
C VAL A 162 10.52 -11.56 -17.59
N SER A 163 11.02 -12.20 -16.54
CA SER A 163 12.30 -11.88 -15.91
C SER A 163 13.52 -12.12 -16.81
N LEU A 164 13.38 -12.87 -17.91
CA LEU A 164 14.44 -13.03 -18.92
C LEU A 164 14.62 -11.77 -19.78
N GLY A 165 13.58 -10.94 -19.89
CA GLY A 165 13.58 -9.75 -20.76
C GLY A 165 13.64 -8.42 -20.02
N THR A 166 13.33 -8.37 -18.72
CA THR A 166 13.34 -7.13 -17.93
C THR A 166 13.56 -7.41 -16.45
N ARG A 167 14.04 -6.40 -15.73
CA ARG A 167 14.11 -6.40 -14.25
C ARG A 167 12.89 -5.73 -13.58
N TYR A 168 12.14 -4.96 -14.35
CA TYR A 168 10.99 -4.19 -13.86
C TYR A 168 9.76 -4.48 -14.70
N LEU A 169 8.59 -4.45 -14.07
CA LEU A 169 7.31 -4.30 -14.74
C LEU A 169 6.89 -2.83 -14.64
N ASN A 170 6.43 -2.25 -15.73
CA ASN A 170 6.07 -0.84 -15.77
C ASN A 170 4.67 -0.65 -16.38
N PRO A 171 3.67 -0.23 -15.59
CA PRO A 171 2.34 0.10 -16.09
C PRO A 171 2.34 1.20 -17.16
N GLN A 172 3.37 2.06 -17.22
CA GLN A 172 3.52 3.07 -18.27
C GLN A 172 3.71 2.47 -19.67
N TRP A 173 3.99 1.16 -19.79
CA TRP A 173 3.94 0.51 -21.09
C TRP A 173 2.56 0.55 -21.75
N GLY A 174 1.51 0.82 -20.99
CA GLY A 174 0.18 1.12 -21.52
C GLY A 174 0.12 2.42 -22.32
N ASN A 175 0.92 3.43 -21.97
CA ASN A 175 1.04 4.70 -22.69
C ASN A 175 2.16 4.62 -23.74
N GLU A 176 3.38 4.28 -23.31
CA GLU A 176 4.56 4.20 -24.14
C GLU A 176 5.36 2.93 -23.82
N ALA A 177 5.48 2.05 -24.80
CA ALA A 177 6.20 0.79 -24.68
C ALA A 177 7.54 0.86 -25.43
N PRO A 178 8.66 1.12 -24.73
CA PRO A 178 9.98 1.21 -25.36
C PRO A 178 10.51 -0.17 -25.72
N GLY A 179 11.00 -0.32 -26.96
CA GLY A 179 11.61 -1.57 -27.44
C GLY A 179 10.62 -2.68 -27.78
N VAL A 180 11.14 -3.88 -28.02
CA VAL A 180 10.35 -5.01 -28.54
C VAL A 180 9.55 -5.70 -27.44
N PHE A 181 10.19 -5.99 -26.30
CA PHE A 181 9.56 -6.75 -25.23
C PHE A 181 8.37 -6.02 -24.57
N PRO A 182 8.46 -4.74 -24.15
CA PRO A 182 7.32 -3.97 -23.69
C PRO A 182 6.17 -3.89 -24.69
N LYS A 183 6.46 -3.78 -26.01
CA LYS A 183 5.43 -3.77 -27.06
C LYS A 183 4.66 -5.09 -27.13
N ILE A 184 5.34 -6.23 -26.96
CA ILE A 184 4.69 -7.54 -26.93
C ILE A 184 3.74 -7.63 -25.72
N ILE A 185 4.20 -7.22 -24.52
CA ILE A 185 3.37 -7.21 -23.32
C ILE A 185 2.18 -6.27 -23.52
N ARG A 186 2.39 -5.05 -24.01
CA ARG A 186 1.30 -4.10 -24.30
C ARG A 186 0.27 -4.70 -25.24
N SER A 187 0.68 -5.30 -26.36
CA SER A 187 -0.24 -5.91 -27.32
C SER A 187 -1.04 -7.05 -26.71
N LEU A 188 -0.43 -7.88 -25.86
CA LEU A 188 -1.12 -8.93 -25.11
C LEU A 188 -2.17 -8.34 -24.15
N VAL A 189 -1.82 -7.28 -23.42
CA VAL A 189 -2.73 -6.59 -22.50
C VAL A 189 -3.89 -5.96 -23.30
N GLU A 190 -3.64 -5.23 -24.36
CA GLU A 190 -4.68 -4.64 -25.22
C GLU A 190 -5.62 -5.69 -25.81
N ALA A 191 -5.14 -6.87 -26.15
CA ALA A 191 -5.96 -7.96 -26.68
C ALA A 191 -6.88 -8.60 -25.63
N THR A 192 -6.47 -8.60 -24.36
CA THR A 192 -7.15 -9.30 -23.27
C THR A 192 -7.94 -8.38 -22.34
N HIS A 193 -7.61 -7.08 -22.28
CA HIS A 193 -8.17 -6.06 -21.38
C HIS A 193 -8.91 -5.00 -22.20
N LYS A 194 -10.24 -5.10 -22.27
CA LYS A 194 -11.08 -4.24 -23.13
C LYS A 194 -12.09 -3.38 -22.36
N GLU A 195 -11.96 -3.29 -21.05
CA GLU A 195 -12.90 -2.63 -20.16
C GLU A 195 -12.91 -1.10 -20.23
N CYS A 196 -11.82 -0.49 -20.73
CA CYS A 196 -11.68 0.96 -20.93
C CYS A 196 -10.60 1.28 -21.96
N ASP A 197 -10.42 2.56 -22.28
CA ASP A 197 -9.38 3.03 -23.23
C ASP A 197 -8.09 3.52 -22.53
N ASN A 198 -8.04 3.50 -21.21
CA ASN A 198 -6.86 3.88 -20.45
C ASN A 198 -5.81 2.74 -20.43
N GLY A 199 -4.70 2.91 -21.17
CA GLY A 199 -3.68 1.91 -21.30
C GLY A 199 -2.99 1.56 -19.98
N VAL A 200 -2.79 2.54 -19.08
CA VAL A 200 -2.21 2.32 -17.74
C VAL A 200 -3.17 1.51 -16.87
N CYS A 201 -4.47 1.81 -16.87
CA CYS A 201 -5.49 1.05 -16.17
C CYS A 201 -5.46 -0.45 -16.54
N LYS A 202 -5.40 -0.74 -17.85
CA LYS A 202 -5.27 -2.11 -18.37
C LYS A 202 -3.98 -2.77 -17.89
N GLN A 203 -2.86 -2.06 -17.97
CA GLN A 203 -1.54 -2.57 -17.59
C GLN A 203 -1.43 -2.83 -16.08
N VAL A 204 -2.02 -1.96 -15.25
CA VAL A 204 -2.12 -2.12 -13.79
C VAL A 204 -2.91 -3.39 -13.45
N SER A 205 -4.09 -3.58 -14.06
CA SER A 205 -4.90 -4.79 -13.87
C SER A 205 -4.15 -6.06 -14.25
N PHE A 206 -3.41 -6.02 -15.36
CA PHE A 206 -2.57 -7.13 -15.79
C PHE A 206 -1.41 -7.39 -14.82
N THR A 207 -0.75 -6.36 -14.33
CA THR A 207 0.45 -6.47 -13.47
C THR A 207 0.11 -7.00 -12.08
N TYR A 208 -0.89 -6.42 -11.42
CA TYR A 208 -1.11 -6.64 -9.99
C TYR A 208 -2.27 -7.57 -9.66
N GLY A 209 -3.26 -7.73 -10.54
CA GLY A 209 -4.48 -8.42 -10.20
C GLY A 209 -4.91 -9.49 -11.20
N SER A 210 -6.15 -9.94 -11.04
CA SER A 210 -6.81 -10.88 -11.94
C SER A 210 -8.25 -10.47 -12.13
N GLY A 211 -8.58 -9.94 -13.30
CA GLY A 211 -9.89 -9.37 -13.63
C GLY A 211 -9.75 -7.97 -14.21
N PHE A 212 -10.87 -7.34 -14.54
CA PHE A 212 -10.90 -6.06 -15.22
C PHE A 212 -12.05 -5.18 -14.73
N PRO A 213 -11.72 -4.03 -14.17
CA PRO A 213 -10.42 -3.66 -13.61
C PRO A 213 -10.13 -4.49 -12.36
N ALA A 214 -8.86 -4.68 -12.00
CA ALA A 214 -8.51 -5.53 -10.87
C ALA A 214 -8.38 -4.76 -9.54
N LEU A 215 -8.02 -3.48 -9.58
CA LEU A 215 -7.68 -2.69 -8.40
C LEU A 215 -8.74 -1.68 -7.99
N TRP A 216 -9.71 -1.39 -8.83
CA TRP A 216 -10.84 -0.48 -8.56
C TRP A 216 -12.04 -0.85 -9.41
N LEU A 217 -13.21 -0.40 -9.02
CA LEU A 217 -14.39 -0.47 -9.84
C LEU A 217 -14.50 0.86 -10.63
N HIS A 218 -14.70 0.81 -11.94
CA HIS A 218 -14.92 2.02 -12.76
C HIS A 218 -16.14 2.82 -12.32
N GLU A 219 -17.16 2.15 -11.80
CA GLU A 219 -18.34 2.81 -11.24
C GLU A 219 -18.05 3.61 -9.95
N ASN A 220 -16.97 3.30 -9.24
CA ASN A 220 -16.58 4.00 -8.01
C ASN A 220 -15.68 5.21 -8.26
N ILE A 221 -15.03 5.30 -9.41
CA ILE A 221 -14.19 6.44 -9.77
C ILE A 221 -14.87 7.31 -10.81
N ASP A 222 -14.52 8.58 -10.86
CA ASP A 222 -14.94 9.49 -11.92
C ASP A 222 -13.90 9.56 -13.05
N ASP A 223 -14.28 10.23 -14.15
CA ASP A 223 -13.41 10.35 -15.34
C ASP A 223 -12.11 11.11 -15.02
N ALA A 224 -12.16 12.11 -14.12
CA ALA A 224 -10.98 12.88 -13.70
C ALA A 224 -10.00 11.99 -12.95
N THR A 225 -10.47 11.19 -12.00
CA THR A 225 -9.66 10.22 -11.27
C THR A 225 -9.12 9.14 -12.21
N HIS A 226 -9.94 8.64 -13.15
CA HIS A 226 -9.49 7.63 -14.11
C HIS A 226 -8.41 8.14 -15.07
N GLU A 227 -8.45 9.41 -15.47
CA GLU A 227 -7.38 10.02 -16.26
C GLU A 227 -6.13 10.30 -15.41
N TRP A 228 -6.30 10.85 -14.20
CA TRP A 228 -5.21 11.11 -13.27
C TRP A 228 -4.36 9.87 -12.92
N LEU A 229 -4.98 8.68 -12.85
CA LEU A 229 -4.29 7.42 -12.61
C LEU A 229 -3.19 7.09 -13.62
N ARG A 230 -3.19 7.71 -14.80
CA ARG A 230 -2.15 7.51 -15.81
C ARG A 230 -0.75 7.90 -15.30
N ASP A 231 -0.68 8.87 -14.39
CA ASP A 231 0.58 9.42 -13.88
C ASP A 231 0.95 8.88 -12.48
N GLU A 232 0.10 8.00 -11.90
CA GLU A 232 0.26 7.53 -10.53
C GLU A 232 0.87 6.11 -10.44
N PHE A 233 1.26 5.52 -11.55
CA PHE A 233 1.89 4.20 -11.60
C PHE A 233 3.15 4.20 -12.45
N ALA A 234 4.21 3.57 -11.95
CA ALA A 234 5.44 3.34 -12.71
C ALA A 234 6.09 1.99 -12.36
N GLU A 235 7.41 1.91 -12.48
CA GLU A 235 8.16 0.67 -12.37
C GLU A 235 8.05 0.01 -11.00
N VAL A 236 7.95 -1.32 -11.04
CA VAL A 236 8.07 -2.18 -9.86
C VAL A 236 9.04 -3.32 -10.16
N PRO A 237 10.02 -3.61 -9.28
CA PRO A 237 11.03 -4.63 -9.55
C PRO A 237 10.46 -6.04 -9.49
N ILE A 238 10.92 -6.91 -10.38
CA ILE A 238 10.55 -8.33 -10.37
C ILE A 238 11.03 -9.03 -9.09
N HIS A 239 12.11 -8.53 -8.50
CA HIS A 239 12.65 -9.06 -7.24
C HIS A 239 11.60 -9.05 -6.12
N PHE A 240 10.85 -7.96 -5.98
CA PHE A 240 9.73 -7.86 -5.05
C PHE A 240 8.67 -8.96 -5.26
N PHE A 241 8.31 -9.25 -6.54
CA PHE A 241 7.33 -10.31 -6.83
C PHE A 241 7.80 -11.70 -6.40
N ASN A 242 9.11 -11.95 -6.37
CA ASN A 242 9.65 -13.21 -5.86
C ASN A 242 9.45 -13.32 -4.34
N HIS A 243 9.55 -12.22 -3.60
CA HIS A 243 9.29 -12.20 -2.17
C HIS A 243 7.81 -12.46 -1.86
N ILE A 244 6.91 -11.69 -2.46
CA ILE A 244 5.47 -11.89 -2.21
C ILE A 244 4.97 -13.26 -2.68
N LYS A 245 5.53 -13.81 -3.77
CA LYS A 245 5.27 -15.19 -4.21
C LYS A 245 5.67 -16.21 -3.14
N LYS A 246 6.82 -16.03 -2.46
CA LYS A 246 7.24 -16.90 -1.35
C LYS A 246 6.23 -16.84 -0.20
N CYS A 247 5.77 -15.63 0.17
CA CYS A 247 4.76 -15.43 1.20
C CYS A 247 3.42 -16.09 0.85
N ILE A 248 2.92 -15.89 -0.38
CA ILE A 248 1.67 -16.50 -0.85
C ILE A 248 1.75 -18.04 -0.80
N ARG A 249 2.88 -18.62 -1.18
CA ARG A 249 3.09 -20.09 -1.11
C ARG A 249 3.10 -20.62 0.32
N LYS A 250 3.52 -19.80 1.28
CA LYS A 250 3.51 -20.13 2.71
C LYS A 250 2.14 -19.89 3.35
N GLY A 251 1.30 -19.04 2.73
CA GLY A 251 0.02 -18.59 3.28
C GLY A 251 0.15 -17.45 4.29
N HIS A 252 1.37 -16.96 4.54
CA HIS A 252 1.65 -15.83 5.44
C HIS A 252 3.02 -15.21 5.14
N LEU A 253 3.30 -14.05 5.73
CA LEU A 253 4.56 -13.36 5.54
C LEU A 253 5.74 -14.14 6.15
N VAL A 254 6.80 -14.23 5.36
CA VAL A 254 8.10 -14.80 5.74
C VAL A 254 9.20 -13.92 5.17
N SER A 255 10.33 -13.82 5.84
CA SER A 255 11.50 -13.12 5.31
C SER A 255 12.04 -13.80 4.05
N LEU A 256 12.49 -13.03 3.09
CA LEU A 256 13.19 -13.53 1.91
C LEU A 256 14.62 -13.91 2.27
N GLN A 257 15.26 -13.11 3.10
CA GLN A 257 16.63 -13.25 3.57
C GLN A 257 16.64 -13.76 5.02
N ASN A 258 17.70 -14.45 5.40
CA ASN A 258 17.92 -14.83 6.82
C ASN A 258 18.55 -13.64 7.55
N ASP A 259 17.77 -12.66 7.91
CA ASP A 259 18.19 -11.53 8.72
C ASP A 259 17.97 -11.84 10.21
N ARG A 260 18.91 -11.39 11.09
CA ARG A 260 18.81 -11.64 12.54
C ARG A 260 17.82 -10.69 13.24
N GLU A 261 17.51 -9.56 12.63
CA GLU A 261 16.63 -8.54 13.19
C GLU A 261 15.17 -8.76 12.78
N LEU A 262 14.94 -9.53 11.72
CA LEU A 262 13.60 -9.87 11.24
C LEU A 262 13.24 -11.31 11.55
N PRO A 263 11.99 -11.61 11.93
CA PRO A 263 11.50 -12.98 12.02
C PRO A 263 11.63 -13.71 10.67
N ALA A 264 12.15 -14.92 10.67
CA ALA A 264 12.14 -15.76 9.47
C ALA A 264 10.69 -16.09 9.03
N ASP A 265 9.76 -16.11 9.99
CA ASP A 265 8.34 -16.40 9.82
C ASP A 265 7.54 -15.54 10.82
N TYR A 266 6.67 -14.68 10.29
CA TYR A 266 5.99 -13.62 11.04
C TYR A 266 4.77 -14.08 11.86
N VAL A 267 4.37 -15.35 11.73
CA VAL A 267 3.28 -15.94 12.51
C VAL A 267 3.75 -17.05 13.44
N SER A 268 5.02 -17.44 13.39
CA SER A 268 5.60 -18.49 14.22
C SER A 268 5.91 -18.06 15.65
N THR A 269 6.01 -16.74 15.88
CA THR A 269 6.26 -16.15 17.21
C THR A 269 5.24 -15.04 17.47
N PRO A 270 4.87 -14.78 18.74
CA PRO A 270 3.98 -13.67 19.07
C PRO A 270 4.52 -12.33 18.54
N PRO A 271 3.64 -11.45 18.03
CA PRO A 271 4.02 -10.10 17.61
C PRO A 271 4.69 -9.31 18.74
N LYS A 272 5.74 -8.56 18.41
CA LYS A 272 6.45 -7.68 19.37
C LYS A 272 5.91 -6.24 19.31
N THR A 273 4.63 -6.08 19.17
CA THR A 273 3.98 -4.76 19.08
C THR A 273 2.82 -4.69 20.06
N GLY A 274 2.64 -3.50 20.64
CA GLY A 274 1.45 -3.15 21.42
C GLY A 274 0.38 -2.45 20.61
N ALA A 275 0.52 -2.31 19.29
CA ALA A 275 -0.42 -1.59 18.46
C ALA A 275 -1.79 -2.27 18.39
N ARG A 276 -2.84 -1.46 18.37
CA ARG A 276 -4.18 -1.90 17.98
C ARG A 276 -4.27 -1.91 16.46
N PHE A 277 -4.87 -2.97 15.90
CA PHE A 277 -5.05 -3.10 14.47
C PHE A 277 -6.53 -3.03 14.07
N THR A 278 -6.78 -2.34 12.95
CA THR A 278 -8.04 -2.41 12.22
C THR A 278 -7.74 -2.87 10.81
N PHE A 279 -8.42 -3.94 10.38
CA PHE A 279 -8.24 -4.55 9.08
C PHE A 279 -9.41 -4.17 8.16
N LEU A 280 -9.12 -3.53 7.02
CA LEU A 280 -10.10 -3.16 6.01
C LEU A 280 -9.92 -4.04 4.76
N ALA A 281 -11.01 -4.54 4.22
CA ALA A 281 -11.02 -5.31 2.99
C ALA A 281 -12.15 -4.88 2.06
N GLY A 282 -11.83 -4.50 0.83
CA GLY A 282 -12.81 -4.36 -0.23
C GLY A 282 -13.28 -5.74 -0.70
N LYS A 283 -14.60 -5.99 -0.67
CA LYS A 283 -15.17 -7.30 -1.07
C LYS A 283 -14.93 -7.62 -2.55
N LYS A 284 -14.75 -6.60 -3.38
CA LYS A 284 -14.54 -6.71 -4.83
C LYS A 284 -13.05 -6.70 -5.22
N ASN A 285 -12.15 -6.76 -4.26
CA ASN A 285 -10.71 -6.71 -4.50
C ASN A 285 -10.22 -7.97 -5.27
N LEU A 286 -9.61 -7.75 -6.44
CA LEU A 286 -9.07 -8.80 -7.31
C LEU A 286 -7.53 -8.77 -7.38
N CYS A 287 -6.88 -7.94 -6.54
CA CYS A 287 -5.44 -7.96 -6.28
C CYS A 287 -5.13 -8.86 -5.07
N PHE A 288 -5.64 -8.50 -3.89
CA PHE A 288 -5.64 -9.34 -2.69
C PHE A 288 -7.08 -9.61 -2.28
N LEU A 289 -7.45 -10.87 -2.17
CA LEU A 289 -8.81 -11.27 -1.80
C LEU A 289 -9.12 -10.84 -0.35
N PRO A 290 -10.38 -10.58 0.00
CA PRO A 290 -10.79 -10.17 1.35
C PRO A 290 -10.30 -11.09 2.48
N GLU A 291 -10.10 -12.36 2.17
CA GLU A 291 -9.54 -13.36 3.08
C GLU A 291 -8.15 -12.99 3.57
N SER A 292 -7.40 -12.15 2.84
CA SER A 292 -6.10 -11.67 3.29
C SER A 292 -6.19 -10.93 4.62
N GLN A 293 -7.15 -10.03 4.75
CA GLN A 293 -7.39 -9.28 5.98
C GLN A 293 -8.16 -10.11 7.01
N GLY A 294 -9.14 -10.90 6.56
CA GLY A 294 -9.91 -11.79 7.45
C GLY A 294 -9.03 -12.79 8.20
N ASN A 295 -8.11 -13.47 7.50
CA ASN A 295 -7.18 -14.42 8.11
C ASN A 295 -6.21 -13.72 9.09
N THR A 296 -5.78 -12.50 8.77
CA THR A 296 -4.91 -11.73 9.68
C THR A 296 -5.68 -11.27 10.91
N TYR A 297 -6.92 -10.80 10.75
CA TYR A 297 -7.79 -10.46 11.88
C TYR A 297 -7.99 -11.67 12.80
N GLU A 298 -8.35 -12.83 12.25
CA GLU A 298 -8.53 -14.05 13.02
C GLU A 298 -7.26 -14.49 13.78
N TYR A 299 -6.08 -14.26 13.19
CA TYR A 299 -4.80 -14.51 13.87
C TYR A 299 -4.63 -13.62 15.10
N PHE A 300 -4.83 -12.31 14.95
CA PHE A 300 -4.71 -11.36 16.07
C PHE A 300 -5.83 -11.54 17.11
N GLU A 301 -7.05 -11.83 16.67
CA GLU A 301 -8.19 -12.06 17.57
C GLU A 301 -7.98 -13.29 18.47
N LYS A 302 -7.27 -14.30 18.00
CA LYS A 302 -6.86 -15.46 18.82
C LYS A 302 -5.80 -15.11 19.87
N LEU A 303 -4.95 -14.13 19.60
CA LEU A 303 -3.90 -13.68 20.51
C LEU A 303 -4.44 -12.70 21.56
N GLU A 304 -5.26 -11.75 21.15
CA GLU A 304 -5.82 -10.67 21.97
C GLU A 304 -7.30 -10.46 21.66
N PRO A 305 -8.21 -11.29 22.19
CA PRO A 305 -9.64 -11.24 21.88
C PRO A 305 -10.29 -9.88 22.19
N GLY A 306 -11.04 -9.36 21.23
CA GLY A 306 -11.80 -8.11 21.34
C GLY A 306 -10.97 -6.83 21.24
N ARG A 307 -9.67 -6.92 20.94
CA ARG A 307 -8.81 -5.73 20.84
C ARG A 307 -8.80 -5.14 19.45
N HIS A 308 -8.89 -5.94 18.42
CA HIS A 308 -8.75 -5.57 17.03
C HIS A 308 -10.10 -5.45 16.32
N ALA A 309 -10.13 -4.85 15.14
CA ALA A 309 -11.36 -4.71 14.35
C ALA A 309 -11.17 -5.20 12.91
N PHE A 310 -12.28 -5.66 12.29
CA PHE A 310 -12.33 -6.02 10.89
C PHE A 310 -13.55 -5.41 10.21
N HIS A 311 -13.35 -4.74 9.08
CA HIS A 311 -14.41 -4.17 8.26
C HIS A 311 -14.34 -4.68 6.84
N LEU A 312 -15.39 -5.35 6.39
CA LEU A 312 -15.58 -5.72 5.01
C LEU A 312 -16.39 -4.64 4.29
N LEU A 313 -15.82 -4.03 3.25
CA LEU A 313 -16.43 -2.98 2.44
C LEU A 313 -17.10 -3.62 1.20
N PRO A 314 -18.43 -3.77 1.17
CA PRO A 314 -19.12 -4.63 0.20
C PRO A 314 -19.00 -4.15 -1.23
N ASP A 315 -18.96 -2.83 -1.44
CA ASP A 315 -19.02 -2.18 -2.75
C ASP A 315 -17.68 -1.59 -3.21
N TYR A 316 -16.58 -1.96 -2.53
CA TYR A 316 -15.24 -1.46 -2.81
C TYR A 316 -14.28 -2.59 -3.21
N SER A 317 -13.26 -2.20 -3.97
CA SER A 317 -12.16 -3.05 -4.41
C SER A 317 -10.88 -2.75 -3.61
N HIS A 318 -9.75 -2.53 -4.29
CA HIS A 318 -8.43 -2.37 -3.69
C HIS A 318 -8.07 -0.91 -3.40
N LEU A 319 -8.09 -0.06 -4.43
CA LEU A 319 -7.68 1.36 -4.36
C LEU A 319 -8.85 2.34 -4.29
N ASP A 320 -10.01 1.99 -4.81
CA ASP A 320 -11.19 2.84 -4.74
C ASP A 320 -11.69 3.09 -3.31
N VAL A 321 -11.19 2.35 -2.34
CA VAL A 321 -11.27 2.64 -0.90
C VAL A 321 -10.75 4.06 -0.57
N PHE A 322 -9.70 4.52 -1.26
CA PHE A 322 -9.10 5.85 -1.05
C PHE A 322 -9.43 6.85 -2.14
N MET A 323 -9.60 6.40 -3.39
CA MET A 323 -9.78 7.28 -4.54
C MET A 323 -11.20 7.26 -5.14
N GLY A 324 -12.10 6.53 -4.49
CA GLY A 324 -13.50 6.45 -4.93
C GLY A 324 -14.25 7.76 -4.66
N LYS A 325 -15.11 8.17 -5.61
CA LYS A 325 -15.93 9.39 -5.52
C LYS A 325 -16.84 9.46 -4.28
N ASN A 326 -17.16 8.31 -3.67
CA ASN A 326 -17.99 8.22 -2.47
C ASN A 326 -17.19 7.82 -1.21
N SER A 327 -15.89 7.64 -1.29
CA SER A 327 -15.07 7.14 -0.18
C SER A 327 -15.08 8.06 1.03
N ALA A 328 -15.18 9.38 0.82
CA ALA A 328 -15.31 10.36 1.91
C ALA A 328 -16.58 10.16 2.75
N ARG A 329 -17.65 9.62 2.16
CA ARG A 329 -18.89 9.30 2.87
C ARG A 329 -18.89 7.90 3.47
N ASP A 330 -18.38 6.92 2.73
CA ASP A 330 -18.61 5.50 3.04
C ASP A 330 -17.46 4.84 3.80
N VAL A 331 -16.22 5.33 3.60
CA VAL A 331 -15.00 4.67 4.08
C VAL A 331 -14.20 5.52 5.06
N PHE A 332 -13.94 6.77 4.75
CA PHE A 332 -13.07 7.62 5.58
C PHE A 332 -13.58 7.81 7.01
N PRO A 333 -14.91 7.93 7.28
CA PRO A 333 -15.41 7.96 8.64
C PRO A 333 -15.13 6.69 9.46
N ILE A 334 -15.08 5.51 8.80
CA ILE A 334 -14.70 4.25 9.45
C ILE A 334 -13.21 4.35 9.86
N ILE A 335 -12.33 4.76 8.93
CA ILE A 335 -10.90 4.91 9.21
C ILE A 335 -10.64 5.90 10.33
N SER A 336 -11.25 7.10 10.26
CA SER A 336 -11.09 8.14 11.29
C SER A 336 -11.52 7.66 12.66
N LYS A 337 -12.68 7.00 12.75
CA LYS A 337 -13.17 6.42 14.01
C LYS A 337 -12.21 5.39 14.58
N GLU A 338 -11.68 4.50 13.75
CA GLU A 338 -10.77 3.45 14.18
C GLU A 338 -9.39 3.98 14.59
N LEU A 339 -8.96 5.11 14.03
CA LEU A 339 -7.75 5.81 14.47
C LEU A 339 -7.90 6.44 15.88
N GLU A 340 -9.11 6.68 16.36
CA GLU A 340 -9.39 7.31 17.66
C GLU A 340 -9.59 6.28 18.80
N MET A 341 -9.71 5.00 18.48
CA MET A 341 -9.90 3.92 19.46
C MET A 341 -8.58 3.55 20.17
#